data_282baf4c94c510e8a52efe9f6eb1581e
#
_entry.id   282baf4c94c510e8a52efe9f6eb1581e
#
_cell.length_a   1.000
_cell.length_b   1.000
_cell.length_c   1.000
_cell.angle_alpha   90.00
_cell.angle_beta   90.00
_cell.angle_gamma   90.00
#
_symmetry.space_group_name_H-M   'P 1'
#
loop_
_entity.id
_entity.type
_entity.pdbx_description
1 polymer ?
#
loop_
_entity_poly.entity_id
_entity_poly.type
_entity_poly.pdbx_seq_one_letter_code
_entity_poly.pdbx_strand_id
1 'polypeptide(L)'
;MTGLSGLIGGALHRELSGTYTLRALNRRPVAGVECHLADLGDFDAIRPAFEGVDAVVHLAAASGDDKTPDDILRSNVTGTYHVFEAARLAGVSRVIFASSGATVAGWERDAPWSHLVAGRHDEAKTWPKLTHESPVRPNGIYAASKVWGEALARQYADAHGMSMICVRIGRVLAGDRPVSVRDFSVWSSQRDVVSMIVRCLTAPASLRFDVFFANSDNRFSYRDLDHPKKVLGWTPHDRAEDHRR
;
A
#
# COMPACT_ATOMS: atom_id res chain seq x y z
N MET A 1 11.55 6.38 -5.19
CA MET A 1 10.11 5.96 -5.16
C MET A 1 9.74 5.36 -6.50
N THR A 2 8.96 4.28 -6.54
CA THR A 2 8.34 3.79 -7.78
C THR A 2 6.88 4.24 -7.83
N GLY A 3 6.33 4.50 -9.03
CA GLY A 3 4.93 4.92 -9.18
C GLY A 3 4.63 6.35 -8.69
N LEU A 4 5.62 7.22 -8.65
CA LEU A 4 5.48 8.60 -8.18
C LEU A 4 4.46 9.42 -9.00
N SER A 5 4.26 9.09 -10.28
CA SER A 5 3.26 9.74 -11.15
C SER A 5 1.80 9.33 -10.87
N GLY A 6 1.58 8.37 -9.97
CA GLY A 6 0.24 7.92 -9.55
C GLY A 6 -0.39 8.84 -8.51
N LEU A 7 -1.67 8.55 -8.16
CA LEU A 7 -2.45 9.34 -7.19
C LEU A 7 -1.74 9.45 -5.83
N ILE A 8 -1.39 8.31 -5.23
CA ILE A 8 -0.71 8.27 -3.92
C ILE A 8 0.73 8.80 -4.05
N GLY A 9 1.42 8.48 -5.14
CA GLY A 9 2.76 8.98 -5.42
C GLY A 9 2.81 10.51 -5.47
N GLY A 10 1.87 11.14 -6.17
CA GLY A 10 1.77 12.59 -6.23
C GLY A 10 1.45 13.25 -4.88
N ALA A 11 0.62 12.60 -4.05
CA ALA A 11 0.34 13.09 -2.70
C ALA A 11 1.60 13.00 -1.81
N LEU A 12 2.31 11.88 -1.87
CA LEU A 12 3.59 11.70 -1.17
C LEU A 12 4.67 12.66 -1.65
N HIS A 13 4.74 12.94 -2.95
CA HIS A 13 5.70 13.90 -3.50
C HIS A 13 5.51 15.29 -2.85
N ARG A 14 4.28 15.77 -2.76
CA ARG A 14 3.98 17.07 -2.12
C ARG A 14 4.39 17.11 -0.64
N GLU A 15 4.20 16.00 0.07
CA GLU A 15 4.52 15.91 1.49
C GLU A 15 6.04 15.79 1.75
N LEU A 16 6.73 14.99 0.93
CA LEU A 16 8.11 14.61 1.21
C LEU A 16 9.17 15.53 0.58
N SER A 17 8.83 16.31 -0.46
CA SER A 17 9.79 17.11 -1.23
C SER A 17 10.57 18.14 -0.39
N GLY A 18 9.98 18.63 0.70
CA GLY A 18 10.65 19.60 1.60
C GLY A 18 11.61 18.97 2.61
N THR A 19 11.55 17.62 2.78
CA THR A 19 12.26 16.92 3.85
C THR A 19 13.25 15.88 3.31
N TYR A 20 12.96 15.31 2.14
CA TYR A 20 13.73 14.21 1.55
C TYR A 20 14.21 14.55 0.15
N THR A 21 15.40 14.07 -0.21
CA THR A 21 15.83 14.03 -1.62
C THR A 21 15.12 12.86 -2.30
N LEU A 22 14.23 13.16 -3.24
CA LEU A 22 13.41 12.18 -3.92
C LEU A 22 13.99 11.82 -5.28
N ARG A 23 14.06 10.52 -5.56
CA ARG A 23 14.31 9.97 -6.90
C ARG A 23 13.12 9.10 -7.31
N ALA A 24 12.68 9.25 -8.54
CA ALA A 24 11.59 8.47 -9.10
C ALA A 24 12.10 7.38 -10.04
N LEU A 25 11.56 6.16 -9.91
CA LEU A 25 11.64 5.13 -10.93
C LEU A 25 10.23 4.98 -11.52
N ASN A 26 10.06 5.43 -12.76
CA ASN A 26 8.76 5.53 -13.42
C ASN A 26 8.87 5.20 -14.91
N ARG A 27 7.72 4.98 -15.55
CA ARG A 27 7.63 4.89 -17.02
C ARG A 27 7.47 6.25 -17.70
N ARG A 28 7.17 7.31 -16.95
CA ARG A 28 6.98 8.69 -17.42
C ARG A 28 7.71 9.65 -16.49
N PRO A 29 8.23 10.77 -16.99
CA PRO A 29 8.86 11.77 -16.15
C PRO A 29 7.86 12.40 -15.17
N VAL A 30 8.37 12.86 -14.05
CA VAL A 30 7.64 13.65 -13.05
C VAL A 30 8.37 14.97 -12.88
N ALA A 31 7.67 16.08 -13.04
CA ALA A 31 8.27 17.40 -12.93
C ALA A 31 8.86 17.64 -11.53
N GLY A 32 10.03 18.27 -11.48
CA GLY A 32 10.69 18.64 -10.22
C GLY A 32 11.36 17.47 -9.46
N VAL A 33 11.47 16.28 -10.09
CA VAL A 33 12.12 15.11 -9.48
C VAL A 33 13.09 14.48 -10.46
N GLU A 34 14.25 14.04 -9.96
CA GLU A 34 15.14 13.16 -10.72
C GLU A 34 14.43 11.86 -11.08
N CYS A 35 14.22 11.59 -12.37
CA CYS A 35 13.49 10.43 -12.85
C CYS A 35 14.38 9.46 -13.61
N HIS A 36 14.46 8.22 -13.14
CA HIS A 36 14.96 7.10 -13.92
C HIS A 36 13.78 6.46 -14.66
N LEU A 37 13.83 6.47 -16.00
CA LEU A 37 12.73 5.99 -16.84
C LEU A 37 12.98 4.55 -17.26
N ALA A 38 12.25 3.61 -16.67
CA ALA A 38 12.33 2.19 -17.01
C ALA A 38 11.03 1.45 -16.68
N ASP A 39 10.86 0.27 -17.31
CA ASP A 39 9.80 -0.70 -16.95
C ASP A 39 10.33 -1.63 -15.86
N LEU A 40 9.51 -1.88 -14.82
CA LEU A 40 9.89 -2.76 -13.71
C LEU A 40 10.12 -4.23 -14.14
N GLY A 41 9.60 -4.61 -15.29
CA GLY A 41 9.85 -5.92 -15.89
C GLY A 41 11.27 -6.09 -16.46
N ASP A 42 12.06 -5.03 -16.54
CA ASP A 42 13.45 -5.04 -17.02
C ASP A 42 14.41 -4.78 -15.84
N PHE A 43 14.98 -5.86 -15.31
CA PHE A 43 15.82 -5.81 -14.12
C PHE A 43 17.07 -4.97 -14.30
N ASP A 44 17.76 -5.12 -15.42
CA ASP A 44 19.02 -4.41 -15.67
C ASP A 44 18.76 -2.91 -15.90
N ALA A 45 17.66 -2.57 -16.55
CA ALA A 45 17.25 -1.19 -16.74
C ALA A 45 16.91 -0.47 -15.44
N ILE A 46 16.35 -1.16 -14.43
CA ILE A 46 15.97 -0.50 -13.18
C ILE A 46 17.08 -0.41 -12.13
N ARG A 47 18.09 -1.29 -12.17
CA ARG A 47 19.15 -1.37 -11.14
C ARG A 47 19.82 -0.04 -10.82
N PRO A 48 20.24 0.78 -11.80
CA PRO A 48 20.93 2.04 -11.49
C PRO A 48 20.09 3.04 -10.67
N ALA A 49 18.76 2.92 -10.70
CA ALA A 49 17.87 3.80 -9.95
C ALA A 49 17.97 3.64 -8.43
N PHE A 50 18.58 2.55 -7.96
CA PHE A 50 18.69 2.21 -6.52
C PHE A 50 20.04 2.59 -5.91
N GLU A 51 21.01 3.00 -6.71
CA GLU A 51 22.34 3.39 -6.21
C GLU A 51 22.27 4.62 -5.32
N GLY A 52 22.82 4.52 -4.09
CA GLY A 52 22.82 5.60 -3.10
C GLY A 52 21.45 5.93 -2.54
N VAL A 53 20.48 5.00 -2.58
CA VAL A 53 19.13 5.17 -2.02
C VAL A 53 19.08 4.58 -0.61
N ASP A 54 18.61 5.36 0.37
CA ASP A 54 18.47 4.92 1.76
C ASP A 54 17.22 4.06 1.99
N ALA A 55 16.10 4.45 1.36
CA ALA A 55 14.81 3.77 1.49
C ALA A 55 14.01 3.79 0.18
N VAL A 56 13.22 2.75 -0.03
CA VAL A 56 12.34 2.62 -1.20
C VAL A 56 10.88 2.65 -0.76
N VAL A 57 10.07 3.49 -1.43
CA VAL A 57 8.60 3.39 -1.38
C VAL A 57 8.13 2.83 -2.71
N HIS A 58 7.64 1.59 -2.69
CA HIS A 58 7.21 0.86 -3.88
C HIS A 58 5.69 0.95 -4.04
N LEU A 59 5.24 1.94 -4.86
CA LEU A 59 3.82 2.17 -5.16
C LEU A 59 3.40 1.67 -6.55
N ALA A 60 4.36 1.46 -7.45
CA ALA A 60 4.05 1.06 -8.81
C ALA A 60 3.36 -0.31 -8.84
N ALA A 61 2.25 -0.37 -9.53
CA ALA A 61 1.50 -1.60 -9.77
C ALA A 61 0.59 -1.41 -10.99
N ALA A 62 0.31 -2.50 -11.69
CA ALA A 62 -0.83 -2.60 -12.58
C ALA A 62 -2.08 -2.80 -11.70
N SER A 63 -2.99 -1.83 -11.72
CA SER A 63 -4.24 -1.82 -10.96
C SER A 63 -5.34 -1.19 -11.81
N GLY A 64 -6.57 -1.61 -11.63
CA GLY A 64 -7.71 -1.15 -12.41
C GLY A 64 -8.29 -2.28 -13.27
N ASP A 65 -9.56 -2.08 -13.66
CA ASP A 65 -10.34 -3.09 -14.37
C ASP A 65 -9.88 -3.27 -15.84
N ASP A 66 -9.07 -2.33 -16.34
CA ASP A 66 -8.49 -2.34 -17.69
C ASP A 66 -7.19 -3.17 -17.80
N LYS A 67 -6.69 -3.72 -16.70
CA LYS A 67 -5.43 -4.47 -16.68
C LYS A 67 -5.64 -5.96 -16.93
N THR A 68 -4.83 -6.48 -17.86
CA THR A 68 -4.83 -7.92 -18.15
C THR A 68 -4.09 -8.71 -17.04
N PRO A 69 -4.32 -10.02 -16.94
CA PRO A 69 -3.50 -10.88 -16.07
C PRO A 69 -2.01 -10.75 -16.33
N ASP A 70 -1.58 -10.63 -17.59
CA ASP A 70 -0.17 -10.47 -17.96
C ASP A 70 0.41 -9.16 -17.47
N ASP A 71 -0.35 -8.04 -17.55
CA ASP A 71 0.07 -6.77 -16.97
C ASP A 71 0.32 -6.89 -15.46
N ILE A 72 -0.58 -7.60 -14.77
CA ILE A 72 -0.47 -7.82 -13.33
C ILE A 72 0.73 -8.71 -13.02
N LEU A 73 0.91 -9.82 -13.71
CA LEU A 73 2.06 -10.70 -13.51
C LEU A 73 3.38 -9.97 -13.77
N ARG A 74 3.47 -9.27 -14.89
CA ARG A 74 4.67 -8.50 -15.26
C ARG A 74 4.99 -7.40 -14.24
N SER A 75 4.02 -6.55 -13.92
CA SER A 75 4.27 -5.37 -13.08
C SER A 75 4.27 -5.69 -11.59
N ASN A 76 3.33 -6.53 -11.12
CA ASN A 76 3.13 -6.69 -9.67
C ASN A 76 3.90 -7.90 -9.12
N VAL A 77 4.13 -8.93 -9.93
CA VAL A 77 4.89 -10.11 -9.50
C VAL A 77 6.36 -9.92 -9.87
N THR A 78 6.67 -9.96 -11.16
CA THR A 78 8.04 -9.82 -11.65
C THR A 78 8.65 -8.47 -11.26
N GLY A 79 7.91 -7.38 -11.48
CA GLY A 79 8.38 -6.01 -11.15
C GLY A 79 8.63 -5.81 -9.66
N THR A 80 7.78 -6.38 -8.78
CA THR A 80 8.02 -6.29 -7.32
C THR A 80 9.26 -7.08 -6.92
N TYR A 81 9.45 -8.29 -7.49
CA TYR A 81 10.69 -9.05 -7.26
C TYR A 81 11.92 -8.24 -7.70
N HIS A 82 11.90 -7.67 -8.89
CA HIS A 82 12.99 -6.85 -9.41
C HIS A 82 13.30 -5.65 -8.50
N VAL A 83 12.28 -4.95 -8.01
CA VAL A 83 12.44 -3.81 -7.10
C VAL A 83 13.09 -4.24 -5.78
N PHE A 84 12.62 -5.34 -5.18
CA PHE A 84 13.18 -5.83 -3.92
C PHE A 84 14.61 -6.31 -4.10
N GLU A 85 14.90 -7.03 -5.18
CA GLU A 85 16.25 -7.52 -5.47
C GLU A 85 17.22 -6.38 -5.81
N ALA A 86 16.80 -5.40 -6.62
CA ALA A 86 17.63 -4.22 -6.91
C ALA A 86 17.90 -3.40 -5.64
N ALA A 87 16.90 -3.23 -4.76
CA ALA A 87 17.07 -2.58 -3.48
C ALA A 87 18.08 -3.33 -2.58
N ARG A 88 17.97 -4.67 -2.50
CA ARG A 88 18.91 -5.52 -1.75
C ARG A 88 20.33 -5.39 -2.25
N LEU A 89 20.53 -5.49 -3.56
CA LEU A 89 21.87 -5.40 -4.20
C LEU A 89 22.51 -4.03 -4.02
N ALA A 90 21.70 -2.96 -3.97
CA ALA A 90 22.17 -1.60 -3.71
C ALA A 90 22.38 -1.28 -2.21
N GLY A 91 22.10 -2.23 -1.30
CA GLY A 91 22.26 -2.01 0.13
C GLY A 91 21.17 -1.17 0.79
N VAL A 92 20.01 -1.01 0.12
CA VAL A 92 18.86 -0.31 0.69
C VAL A 92 18.40 -1.00 1.97
N SER A 93 18.30 -0.25 3.06
CA SER A 93 17.98 -0.80 4.37
C SER A 93 16.48 -1.01 4.60
N ARG A 94 15.63 -0.21 3.93
CA ARG A 94 14.17 -0.21 4.14
C ARG A 94 13.39 -0.13 2.85
N VAL A 95 12.36 -0.97 2.74
CA VAL A 95 11.38 -0.91 1.66
C VAL A 95 9.97 -0.82 2.25
N ILE A 96 9.21 0.19 1.84
CA ILE A 96 7.78 0.30 2.11
C ILE A 96 7.04 -0.22 0.88
N PHE A 97 6.36 -1.33 1.03
CA PHE A 97 5.59 -1.95 -0.05
C PHE A 97 4.11 -1.56 0.02
N ALA A 98 3.61 -0.92 -1.01
CA ALA A 98 2.17 -0.67 -1.16
C ALA A 98 1.43 -1.98 -1.48
N SER A 99 1.01 -2.66 -0.42
CA SER A 99 0.03 -3.73 -0.48
C SER A 99 -1.38 -3.15 -0.64
N SER A 100 -2.41 -3.92 -0.44
CA SER A 100 -3.79 -3.50 -0.63
C SER A 100 -4.72 -4.15 0.38
N GLY A 101 -5.73 -3.42 0.82
CA GLY A 101 -6.84 -4.00 1.56
C GLY A 101 -7.64 -5.05 0.77
N ALA A 102 -7.40 -5.17 -0.55
CA ALA A 102 -7.97 -6.22 -1.38
C ALA A 102 -7.45 -7.63 -1.00
N THR A 103 -6.31 -7.73 -0.32
CA THR A 103 -5.76 -9.00 0.21
C THR A 103 -6.72 -9.73 1.14
N VAL A 104 -7.63 -9.01 1.78
CA VAL A 104 -8.66 -9.55 2.68
C VAL A 104 -10.10 -9.29 2.18
N ALA A 105 -10.28 -8.67 1.02
CA ALA A 105 -11.61 -8.29 0.55
C ALA A 105 -12.51 -9.50 0.15
N GLY A 106 -11.95 -10.69 0.02
CA GLY A 106 -12.75 -11.92 -0.16
C GLY A 106 -13.68 -12.22 1.01
N TRP A 107 -13.39 -11.72 2.21
CA TRP A 107 -14.27 -11.83 3.38
C TRP A 107 -15.57 -11.04 3.22
N GLU A 108 -15.62 -10.03 2.36
CA GLU A 108 -16.84 -9.27 2.04
C GLU A 108 -17.96 -10.12 1.43
N ARG A 109 -17.69 -11.39 1.07
CA ARG A 109 -18.69 -12.34 0.57
C ARG A 109 -19.53 -12.95 1.68
N ASP A 110 -19.05 -12.90 2.92
CA ASP A 110 -19.65 -13.57 4.07
C ASP A 110 -20.18 -12.52 5.08
N ALA A 111 -21.26 -12.86 5.78
CA ALA A 111 -21.71 -12.07 6.92
C ALA A 111 -20.68 -12.17 8.08
N PRO A 112 -20.49 -11.12 8.86
CA PRO A 112 -21.18 -9.82 8.81
C PRO A 112 -20.61 -8.81 7.82
N TRP A 113 -19.43 -9.04 7.24
CA TRP A 113 -18.73 -8.09 6.38
C TRP A 113 -19.50 -7.75 5.10
N SER A 114 -20.23 -8.74 4.53
CA SER A 114 -21.11 -8.51 3.37
C SER A 114 -22.22 -7.50 3.67
N HIS A 115 -22.75 -7.50 4.90
CA HIS A 115 -23.76 -6.53 5.34
C HIS A 115 -23.16 -5.12 5.44
N LEU A 116 -21.93 -4.97 5.96
CA LEU A 116 -21.24 -3.69 6.08
C LEU A 116 -21.03 -3.03 4.72
N VAL A 117 -20.46 -3.77 3.78
CA VAL A 117 -20.15 -3.23 2.44
C VAL A 117 -21.38 -3.00 1.58
N ALA A 118 -22.51 -3.66 1.90
CA ALA A 118 -23.80 -3.45 1.26
C ALA A 118 -24.63 -2.34 1.94
N GLY A 119 -24.13 -1.74 3.06
CA GLY A 119 -24.88 -0.71 3.79
C GLY A 119 -26.01 -1.23 4.66
N ARG A 120 -26.12 -2.54 4.85
CA ARG A 120 -27.13 -3.19 5.71
C ARG A 120 -26.65 -3.22 7.16
N HIS A 121 -26.38 -2.03 7.71
CA HIS A 121 -25.71 -1.89 8.99
C HIS A 121 -26.55 -2.40 10.17
N ASP A 122 -27.88 -2.38 10.04
CA ASP A 122 -28.79 -2.91 11.08
C ASP A 122 -28.69 -4.44 11.21
N GLU A 123 -28.24 -5.13 10.16
CA GLU A 123 -28.02 -6.57 10.16
C GLU A 123 -26.61 -6.93 10.73
N ALA A 124 -25.73 -5.96 10.90
CA ALA A 124 -24.38 -6.12 11.43
C ALA A 124 -24.15 -5.22 12.64
N LYS A 125 -24.73 -5.56 13.79
CA LYS A 125 -24.60 -4.77 15.04
C LYS A 125 -23.18 -4.79 15.60
N THR A 126 -22.48 -5.91 15.43
CA THR A 126 -21.07 -6.12 15.82
C THR A 126 -20.37 -6.97 14.77
N TRP A 127 -19.09 -6.77 14.59
CA TRP A 127 -18.29 -7.57 13.66
C TRP A 127 -16.83 -7.67 14.14
N PRO A 128 -16.18 -8.82 13.90
CA PRO A 128 -14.77 -8.97 14.18
C PRO A 128 -13.96 -8.13 13.20
N LYS A 129 -12.91 -7.49 13.70
CA LYS A 129 -11.93 -6.79 12.85
C LYS A 129 -11.01 -7.82 12.22
N LEU A 130 -10.71 -7.62 10.93
CA LEU A 130 -9.64 -8.34 10.25
C LEU A 130 -8.31 -7.66 10.60
N THR A 131 -7.44 -8.40 11.26
CA THR A 131 -6.09 -7.94 11.67
C THR A 131 -5.06 -8.29 10.61
N HIS A 132 -3.82 -7.86 10.81
CA HIS A 132 -2.68 -8.28 9.98
C HIS A 132 -2.44 -9.80 10.01
N GLU A 133 -2.84 -10.47 11.10
CA GLU A 133 -2.72 -11.93 11.28
C GLU A 133 -3.92 -12.71 10.72
N SER A 134 -5.01 -12.04 10.37
CA SER A 134 -6.17 -12.70 9.78
C SER A 134 -5.80 -13.36 8.46
N PRO A 135 -6.33 -14.57 8.18
CA PRO A 135 -6.06 -15.24 6.92
C PRO A 135 -6.38 -14.36 5.72
N VAL A 136 -5.43 -14.25 4.79
CA VAL A 136 -5.65 -13.55 3.54
C VAL A 136 -6.73 -14.26 2.72
N ARG A 137 -7.59 -13.47 2.07
CA ARG A 137 -8.64 -13.95 1.17
C ARG A 137 -8.79 -12.97 0.03
N PRO A 138 -7.88 -13.05 -0.97
CA PRO A 138 -7.86 -12.11 -2.08
C PRO A 138 -9.13 -12.25 -2.94
N ASN A 139 -9.61 -11.13 -3.48
CA ASN A 139 -10.82 -11.10 -4.29
C ASN A 139 -10.58 -11.05 -5.81
N GLY A 140 -9.34 -11.28 -6.24
CA GLY A 140 -8.94 -11.31 -7.66
C GLY A 140 -7.43 -11.38 -7.82
N ILE A 141 -6.97 -11.48 -9.09
CA ILE A 141 -5.55 -11.66 -9.42
C ILE A 141 -4.67 -10.49 -8.93
N TYR A 142 -5.18 -9.25 -9.00
CA TYR A 142 -4.50 -8.08 -8.41
C TYR A 142 -4.27 -8.27 -6.91
N ALA A 143 -5.32 -8.66 -6.18
CA ALA A 143 -5.22 -8.89 -4.75
C ALA A 143 -4.27 -10.05 -4.42
N ALA A 144 -4.30 -11.13 -5.21
CA ALA A 144 -3.37 -12.25 -5.08
C ALA A 144 -1.92 -11.83 -5.31
N SER A 145 -1.66 -10.94 -6.29
CA SER A 145 -0.31 -10.40 -6.52
C SER A 145 0.20 -9.58 -5.34
N LYS A 146 -0.68 -8.90 -4.60
CA LYS A 146 -0.30 -8.16 -3.37
C LYS A 146 0.01 -9.09 -2.21
N VAL A 147 -0.74 -10.20 -2.05
CA VAL A 147 -0.42 -11.27 -1.08
C VAL A 147 0.96 -11.86 -1.38
N TRP A 148 1.25 -12.15 -2.64
CA TRP A 148 2.57 -12.62 -3.07
C TRP A 148 3.68 -11.63 -2.69
N GLY A 149 3.46 -10.33 -2.90
CA GLY A 149 4.42 -9.28 -2.51
C GLY A 149 4.66 -9.21 -1.01
N GLU A 150 3.63 -9.40 -0.17
CA GLU A 150 3.77 -9.49 1.29
C GLU A 150 4.61 -10.71 1.70
N ALA A 151 4.36 -11.88 1.07
CA ALA A 151 5.15 -13.08 1.32
C ALA A 151 6.62 -12.92 0.90
N LEU A 152 6.86 -12.30 -0.25
CA LEU A 152 8.20 -11.97 -0.71
C LEU A 152 8.89 -10.98 0.24
N ALA A 153 8.21 -9.94 0.71
CA ALA A 153 8.73 -8.99 1.67
C ALA A 153 9.17 -9.68 2.97
N ARG A 154 8.38 -10.62 3.47
CA ARG A 154 8.74 -11.45 4.63
C ARG A 154 10.02 -12.23 4.39
N GLN A 155 10.14 -12.87 3.22
CA GLN A 155 11.35 -13.62 2.87
C GLN A 155 12.60 -12.72 2.84
N TYR A 156 12.50 -11.50 2.25
CA TYR A 156 13.62 -10.56 2.22
C TYR A 156 14.02 -10.05 3.62
N ALA A 157 13.05 -9.85 4.49
CA ALA A 157 13.31 -9.48 5.88
C ALA A 157 14.06 -10.59 6.62
N ASP A 158 13.63 -11.85 6.49
CA ASP A 158 14.21 -12.99 7.20
C ASP A 158 15.58 -13.38 6.63
N ALA A 159 15.73 -13.42 5.30
CA ALA A 159 16.95 -13.90 4.67
C ALA A 159 18.04 -12.83 4.56
N HIS A 160 17.68 -11.55 4.48
CA HIS A 160 18.62 -10.47 4.18
C HIS A 160 18.66 -9.37 5.27
N GLY A 161 17.83 -9.48 6.32
CA GLY A 161 17.79 -8.51 7.41
C GLY A 161 17.28 -7.12 7.00
N MET A 162 16.64 -7.00 5.85
CA MET A 162 16.04 -5.75 5.37
C MET A 162 14.80 -5.37 6.20
N SER A 163 14.55 -4.08 6.36
CA SER A 163 13.27 -3.62 6.91
C SER A 163 12.23 -3.57 5.80
N MET A 164 11.30 -4.51 5.80
CA MET A 164 10.26 -4.67 4.79
C MET A 164 8.89 -4.42 5.43
N ILE A 165 8.30 -3.27 5.17
CA ILE A 165 7.02 -2.86 5.77
C ILE A 165 5.94 -2.83 4.69
N CYS A 166 4.90 -3.65 4.85
CA CYS A 166 3.79 -3.74 3.93
C CYS A 166 2.62 -2.88 4.41
N VAL A 167 2.07 -2.05 3.53
CA VAL A 167 0.92 -1.20 3.85
C VAL A 167 -0.28 -1.65 3.02
N ARG A 168 -1.27 -2.28 3.66
CA ARG A 168 -2.56 -2.65 3.05
C ARG A 168 -3.42 -1.40 2.92
N ILE A 169 -3.23 -0.68 1.83
CA ILE A 169 -3.92 0.58 1.56
C ILE A 169 -5.39 0.31 1.26
N GLY A 170 -6.28 1.12 1.84
CA GLY A 170 -7.70 1.09 1.55
C GLY A 170 -8.04 1.67 0.17
N ARG A 171 -9.30 2.02 -0.06
CA ARG A 171 -9.72 2.61 -1.33
C ARG A 171 -9.44 4.11 -1.33
N VAL A 172 -8.43 4.52 -2.08
CA VAL A 172 -8.06 5.93 -2.30
C VAL A 172 -8.66 6.40 -3.62
N LEU A 173 -9.29 7.56 -3.62
CA LEU A 173 -9.98 8.14 -4.77
C LEU A 173 -9.39 9.51 -5.12
N ALA A 174 -9.43 9.87 -6.41
CA ALA A 174 -8.88 11.14 -6.89
C ALA A 174 -9.61 12.36 -6.27
N GLY A 175 -10.92 12.26 -6.06
CA GLY A 175 -11.70 13.30 -5.39
C GLY A 175 -11.59 13.29 -3.87
N ASP A 176 -10.77 12.44 -3.29
CA ASP A 176 -10.51 12.26 -1.87
C ASP A 176 -11.76 12.22 -0.98
N ARG A 177 -12.80 11.54 -1.46
CA ARG A 177 -14.07 11.35 -0.75
C ARG A 177 -14.73 10.04 -1.14
N PRO A 178 -15.54 9.42 -0.25
CA PRO A 178 -16.30 8.22 -0.58
C PRO A 178 -17.35 8.53 -1.67
N VAL A 179 -17.56 7.60 -2.60
CA VAL A 179 -18.50 7.71 -3.72
C VAL A 179 -19.49 6.55 -3.79
N SER A 180 -19.31 5.53 -2.97
CA SER A 180 -20.18 4.36 -2.90
C SER A 180 -20.45 3.94 -1.47
N VAL A 181 -21.50 3.16 -1.25
CA VAL A 181 -21.83 2.60 0.07
C VAL A 181 -20.66 1.80 0.65
N ARG A 182 -20.00 0.99 -0.17
CA ARG A 182 -18.83 0.19 0.24
C ARG A 182 -17.70 1.07 0.78
N ASP A 183 -17.55 2.29 0.27
CA ASP A 183 -16.45 3.17 0.69
C ASP A 183 -16.53 3.52 2.17
N PHE A 184 -17.72 3.57 2.78
CA PHE A 184 -17.88 3.78 4.22
C PHE A 184 -17.28 2.67 5.10
N SER A 185 -16.85 1.56 4.47
CA SER A 185 -16.11 0.49 5.16
C SER A 185 -14.63 0.45 4.78
N VAL A 186 -14.26 0.92 3.58
CA VAL A 186 -12.91 0.65 3.04
C VAL A 186 -12.15 1.87 2.54
N TRP A 187 -12.75 3.06 2.58
CA TRP A 187 -12.12 4.30 2.11
C TRP A 187 -10.90 4.68 2.95
N SER A 188 -9.93 5.29 2.29
CA SER A 188 -8.76 5.92 2.91
C SER A 188 -8.52 7.26 2.24
N SER A 189 -8.41 8.32 3.02
CA SER A 189 -8.01 9.61 2.50
C SER A 189 -6.57 9.58 2.01
N GLN A 190 -6.25 10.47 1.09
CA GLN A 190 -4.87 10.64 0.64
C GLN A 190 -3.97 11.04 1.81
N ARG A 191 -4.46 11.92 2.72
CA ARG A 191 -3.75 12.36 3.91
C ARG A 191 -3.41 11.20 4.85
N ASP A 192 -4.34 10.31 5.13
CA ASP A 192 -4.13 9.17 6.03
C ASP A 192 -3.13 8.17 5.44
N VAL A 193 -3.22 7.89 4.14
CA VAL A 193 -2.24 7.00 3.47
C VAL A 193 -0.85 7.62 3.46
N VAL A 194 -0.73 8.91 3.18
CA VAL A 194 0.55 9.63 3.20
C VAL A 194 1.16 9.59 4.60
N SER A 195 0.38 9.94 5.63
CA SER A 195 0.85 9.93 7.02
C SER A 195 1.28 8.53 7.48
N MET A 196 0.57 7.46 7.06
CA MET A 196 0.98 6.08 7.32
C MET A 196 2.34 5.75 6.70
N ILE A 197 2.54 6.10 5.42
CA ILE A 197 3.81 5.82 4.73
C ILE A 197 4.96 6.60 5.39
N VAL A 198 4.73 7.85 5.80
CA VAL A 198 5.72 8.65 6.55
C VAL A 198 6.08 7.96 7.87
N ARG A 199 5.09 7.46 8.62
CA ARG A 199 5.35 6.70 9.86
C ARG A 199 6.16 5.41 9.60
N CYS A 200 5.87 4.72 8.49
CA CYS A 200 6.66 3.55 8.09
C CYS A 200 8.11 3.93 7.74
N LEU A 201 8.33 5.05 7.03
CA LEU A 201 9.68 5.53 6.69
C LEU A 201 10.50 5.86 7.94
N THR A 202 9.87 6.45 8.97
CA THR A 202 10.52 6.88 10.22
C THR A 202 10.45 5.84 11.34
N ALA A 203 9.92 4.66 11.08
CA ALA A 203 9.84 3.57 12.07
C ALA A 203 11.24 3.15 12.56
N PRO A 204 11.37 2.64 13.80
CA PRO A 204 12.65 2.15 14.31
C PRO A 204 13.32 1.16 13.37
N ALA A 205 14.65 1.17 13.29
CA ALA A 205 15.43 0.24 12.47
C ALA A 205 15.25 -1.23 12.91
N SER A 206 14.82 -1.47 14.15
CA SER A 206 14.49 -2.79 14.67
C SER A 206 13.21 -3.38 14.09
N LEU A 207 12.33 -2.57 13.48
CA LEU A 207 11.14 -3.06 12.79
C LEU A 207 11.57 -3.68 11.46
N ARG A 208 11.76 -5.00 11.43
CA ARG A 208 12.25 -5.72 10.25
C ARG A 208 11.14 -6.10 9.29
N PHE A 209 10.00 -6.52 9.82
CA PHE A 209 8.83 -6.86 8.99
C PHE A 209 7.55 -6.54 9.74
N ASP A 210 6.60 -5.94 9.03
CA ASP A 210 5.22 -5.80 9.53
C ASP A 210 4.24 -5.54 8.38
N VAL A 211 2.94 -5.72 8.68
CA VAL A 211 1.83 -5.47 7.75
C VAL A 211 0.80 -4.59 8.44
N PHE A 212 0.56 -3.41 7.91
CA PHE A 212 -0.39 -2.44 8.47
C PHE A 212 -1.55 -2.16 7.54
N PHE A 213 -2.75 -2.02 8.10
CA PHE A 213 -3.85 -1.42 7.36
C PHE A 213 -3.77 0.11 7.42
N ALA A 214 -3.89 0.76 6.25
CA ALA A 214 -3.98 2.21 6.12
C ALA A 214 -5.39 2.56 5.63
N ASN A 215 -6.34 2.63 6.57
CA ASN A 215 -7.70 3.08 6.34
C ASN A 215 -7.97 4.35 7.15
N SER A 216 -8.89 5.19 6.68
CA SER A 216 -9.47 6.25 7.49
C SER A 216 -10.37 5.65 8.59
N ASP A 217 -10.67 6.43 9.65
CA ASP A 217 -11.44 6.00 10.82
C ASP A 217 -12.94 5.85 10.49
N ASN A 218 -13.25 5.08 9.47
CA ASN A 218 -14.63 4.88 9.01
C ASN A 218 -15.40 4.06 10.03
N ARG A 219 -16.61 4.51 10.38
CA ARG A 219 -17.48 3.87 11.37
C ARG A 219 -17.72 2.39 11.08
N PHE A 220 -17.87 2.03 9.81
CA PHE A 220 -18.18 0.67 9.37
C PHE A 220 -16.95 -0.10 8.87
N SER A 221 -15.75 0.40 9.19
CA SER A 221 -14.51 -0.32 8.87
C SER A 221 -14.47 -1.66 9.59
N TYR A 222 -14.05 -2.70 8.87
CA TYR A 222 -13.79 -4.03 9.41
C TYR A 222 -12.29 -4.35 9.49
N ARG A 223 -11.43 -3.38 9.15
CA ARG A 223 -9.97 -3.52 9.21
C ARG A 223 -9.45 -2.96 10.52
N ASP A 224 -8.49 -3.66 11.10
CA ASP A 224 -7.89 -3.27 12.36
C ASP A 224 -6.99 -2.04 12.20
N LEU A 225 -7.18 -1.05 13.07
CA LEU A 225 -6.35 0.15 13.17
C LEU A 225 -5.60 0.23 14.52
N ASP A 226 -5.80 -0.74 15.42
CA ASP A 226 -5.12 -0.77 16.72
C ASP A 226 -3.66 -1.19 16.57
N HIS A 227 -3.37 -2.13 15.66
CA HIS A 227 -2.01 -2.57 15.39
C HIS A 227 -1.09 -1.43 14.92
N PRO A 228 -1.40 -0.65 13.88
CA PRO A 228 -0.57 0.48 13.48
C PRO A 228 -0.48 1.56 14.57
N LYS A 229 -1.53 1.78 15.35
CA LYS A 229 -1.49 2.67 16.52
C LYS A 229 -0.48 2.20 17.56
N LYS A 230 -0.51 0.92 17.89
CA LYS A 230 0.40 0.31 18.88
C LYS A 230 1.86 0.32 18.44
N VAL A 231 2.14 -0.03 17.18
CA VAL A 231 3.50 -0.23 16.68
C VAL A 231 4.14 1.07 16.20
N LEU A 232 3.38 1.90 15.47
CA LEU A 232 3.89 3.12 14.82
C LEU A 232 3.43 4.42 15.51
N GLY A 233 2.53 4.34 16.50
CA GLY A 233 1.85 5.52 17.04
C GLY A 233 0.99 6.24 15.99
N TRP A 234 0.58 5.53 14.93
CA TRP A 234 -0.22 6.10 13.86
C TRP A 234 -1.72 5.96 14.15
N THR A 235 -2.44 7.05 13.92
CA THR A 235 -3.91 7.08 13.91
C THR A 235 -4.39 7.86 12.70
N PRO A 236 -5.48 7.43 12.04
CA PRO A 236 -6.07 8.19 10.94
C PRO A 236 -6.66 9.52 11.42
N HIS A 237 -6.79 10.47 10.51
CA HIS A 237 -7.33 11.82 10.75
C HIS A 237 -8.75 11.97 10.19
N ASP A 238 -9.07 11.21 9.14
CA ASP A 238 -10.28 11.40 8.34
C ASP A 238 -11.28 10.27 8.55
N ARG A 239 -12.56 10.56 8.23
CA ARG A 239 -13.67 9.61 8.27
C ARG A 239 -14.52 9.73 7.01
N ALA A 240 -14.96 8.62 6.47
CA ALA A 240 -15.91 8.62 5.36
C ALA A 240 -17.20 9.36 5.70
N GLU A 241 -17.63 9.27 6.95
CA GLU A 241 -18.87 9.88 7.46
C GLU A 241 -18.87 11.42 7.39
N ASP A 242 -17.71 12.05 7.45
CA ASP A 242 -17.58 13.52 7.35
C ASP A 242 -17.96 14.04 5.95
N HIS A 243 -18.04 13.14 4.97
CA HIS A 243 -18.48 13.44 3.60
C HIS A 243 -19.95 13.10 3.33
N ARG A 244 -20.72 12.65 4.33
CA ARG A 244 -22.17 12.50 4.20
C ARG A 244 -22.81 13.88 4.21
N ARG A 245 -23.45 14.22 3.10
CA ARG A 245 -24.38 15.34 3.04
C ARG A 245 -25.78 14.89 3.38
#